data_b66227954b06b628488ba325f618d4fc
#
_entry.id   b66227954b06b628488ba325f618d4fc
#
_cell.length_a   1.000
_cell.length_b   1.000
_cell.length_c   1.000
_cell.angle_alpha   90.00
_cell.angle_beta   90.00
_cell.angle_gamma   90.00
#
_symmetry.space_group_name_H-M   'P 1'
#
loop_
_entity.id
_entity.type
_entity.pdbx_description
1 polymer ?
#
loop_
_entity_poly.entity_id
_entity_poly.type
_entity_poly.pdbx_seq_one_letter_code
_entity_poly.pdbx_strand_id
1 'polypeptide(L)'
;MRIFDTHCHLGLLYEDPVSQVRAIDEAKRGLALDKDKTKHATVIALANISTNLYDFASCYKNTKNIPNVFHTIGLSPSEVMNPGKDWEEKLDEWLNYENVIGVGEIGLDYHHKYGNKNDQIEFFIKQLDIAEKHELPVVLHNREAGEDMLDILKSKTPSKGGILHCFSENSDYAYKMIDLGIYISFAGNLTFHNATNLHTVARNIPLENILIETDSPFLTPNAYRGKRNRPVFIVETLKFLAKLRNMPVEKLANILFANSLKAYHLSLSDLVYYDNTAESDEE
;
A
#
# COMPACT_ATOMS: atom_id res chain seq x y z
N MET A 1 -14.68 -11.80 -5.66
CA MET A 1 -13.33 -11.49 -6.22
C MET A 1 -12.43 -11.09 -5.08
N ARG A 2 -11.19 -11.57 -5.11
CA ARG A 2 -10.19 -11.30 -4.07
C ARG A 2 -9.41 -10.03 -4.41
N ILE A 3 -9.23 -9.16 -3.42
CA ILE A 3 -8.41 -7.95 -3.53
C ILE A 3 -7.41 -7.93 -2.38
N PHE A 4 -6.22 -7.41 -2.62
CA PHE A 4 -5.25 -7.04 -1.61
C PHE A 4 -5.15 -5.51 -1.61
N ASP A 5 -5.49 -4.86 -0.50
CA ASP A 5 -5.21 -3.43 -0.30
C ASP A 5 -3.74 -3.28 0.10
N THR A 6 -2.90 -2.89 -0.86
CA THR A 6 -1.44 -2.89 -0.67
C THR A 6 -0.93 -1.73 0.18
N HIS A 7 -1.78 -0.75 0.52
CA HIS A 7 -1.40 0.39 1.35
C HIS A 7 -2.62 1.05 2.01
N CYS A 8 -2.74 0.88 3.31
CA CYS A 8 -3.70 1.62 4.13
C CYS A 8 -3.09 1.94 5.51
N HIS A 9 -3.55 3.01 6.13
CA HIS A 9 -3.10 3.44 7.46
C HIS A 9 -4.21 3.21 8.48
N LEU A 10 -4.31 2.01 9.04
CA LEU A 10 -5.34 1.69 10.04
C LEU A 10 -5.19 2.52 11.31
N GLY A 11 -3.95 2.84 11.72
CA GLY A 11 -3.67 3.69 12.87
C GLY A 11 -4.13 5.13 12.68
N LEU A 12 -3.95 5.69 11.49
CA LEU A 12 -4.43 7.02 11.13
C LEU A 12 -5.94 7.03 10.84
N LEU A 13 -6.48 5.90 10.40
CA LEU A 13 -7.91 5.77 10.11
C LEU A 13 -8.74 5.80 11.38
N TYR A 14 -8.30 5.11 12.43
CA TYR A 14 -8.98 5.03 13.71
C TYR A 14 -7.96 4.93 14.86
N GLU A 15 -8.18 5.74 15.90
CA GLU A 15 -7.35 5.71 17.11
C GLU A 15 -7.70 4.51 18.02
N ASP A 16 -8.95 4.06 17.98
CA ASP A 16 -9.43 2.98 18.85
C ASP A 16 -9.37 1.60 18.17
N PRO A 17 -8.99 0.55 18.93
CA PRO A 17 -8.84 -0.82 18.40
C PRO A 17 -10.13 -1.38 17.78
N VAL A 18 -11.29 -1.05 18.33
CA VAL A 18 -12.57 -1.60 17.87
C VAL A 18 -12.90 -1.08 16.47
N SER A 19 -12.64 0.19 16.21
CA SER A 19 -12.88 0.79 14.90
C SER A 19 -11.86 0.30 13.86
N GLN A 20 -10.60 0.03 14.25
CA GLN A 20 -9.61 -0.61 13.38
C GLN A 20 -10.10 -2.00 12.92
N VAL A 21 -10.52 -2.84 13.85
CA VAL A 21 -11.06 -4.19 13.56
C VAL A 21 -12.31 -4.10 12.69
N ARG A 22 -13.24 -3.18 12.99
CA ARG A 22 -14.45 -2.97 12.16
C ARG A 22 -14.13 -2.60 10.72
N ALA A 23 -13.11 -1.77 10.49
CA ALA A 23 -12.69 -1.40 9.14
C ALA A 23 -12.18 -2.61 8.35
N ILE A 24 -11.42 -3.50 9.01
CA ILE A 24 -10.95 -4.75 8.45
C ILE A 24 -12.14 -5.69 8.13
N ASP A 25 -13.07 -5.87 9.06
CA ASP A 25 -14.26 -6.70 8.87
C ASP A 25 -15.16 -6.17 7.74
N GLU A 26 -15.30 -4.85 7.64
CA GLU A 26 -16.02 -4.22 6.54
C GLU A 26 -15.33 -4.51 5.20
N ALA A 27 -14.02 -4.40 5.14
CA ALA A 27 -13.23 -4.71 3.95
C ALA A 27 -13.37 -6.19 3.55
N LYS A 28 -13.36 -7.09 4.51
CA LYS A 28 -13.55 -8.53 4.30
C LYS A 28 -14.97 -8.89 3.84
N ARG A 29 -16.01 -8.17 4.29
CA ARG A 29 -17.37 -8.31 3.73
C ARG A 29 -17.47 -7.81 2.30
N GLY A 30 -16.66 -6.83 1.92
CA GLY A 30 -16.56 -6.31 0.56
C GLY A 30 -17.73 -5.45 0.11
N LEU A 31 -17.71 -5.10 -1.17
CA LEU A 31 -18.75 -4.32 -1.84
C LEU A 31 -19.28 -5.05 -3.07
N ALA A 32 -20.56 -4.85 -3.34
CA ALA A 32 -21.19 -5.30 -4.59
C ALA A 32 -20.59 -4.58 -5.79
N LEU A 33 -20.35 -5.32 -6.87
CA LEU A 33 -19.81 -4.79 -8.13
C LEU A 33 -20.90 -4.38 -9.12
N ASP A 34 -22.08 -4.97 -8.98
CA ASP A 34 -23.23 -4.75 -9.84
C ASP A 34 -24.47 -4.29 -9.05
N LYS A 35 -25.48 -3.79 -9.76
CA LYS A 35 -26.73 -3.32 -9.16
C LYS A 35 -27.54 -4.47 -8.53
N ASP A 36 -27.41 -5.66 -9.07
CA ASP A 36 -28.17 -6.84 -8.65
C ASP A 36 -27.47 -7.57 -7.48
N LYS A 37 -26.32 -7.05 -7.03
CA LYS A 37 -25.51 -7.60 -5.92
C LYS A 37 -25.13 -9.08 -6.12
N THR A 38 -25.04 -9.52 -7.38
CA THR A 38 -24.68 -10.90 -7.72
C THR A 38 -23.18 -11.14 -7.66
N LYS A 39 -22.38 -10.07 -7.78
CA LYS A 39 -20.91 -10.11 -7.75
C LYS A 39 -20.38 -9.23 -6.65
N HIS A 40 -19.49 -9.79 -5.84
CA HIS A 40 -18.82 -9.10 -4.74
C HIS A 40 -17.31 -9.08 -4.93
N ALA A 41 -16.69 -7.96 -4.55
CA ALA A 41 -15.26 -7.85 -4.39
C ALA A 41 -14.94 -7.68 -2.89
N THR A 42 -14.03 -8.49 -2.42
CA THR A 42 -13.68 -8.66 -1.00
C THR A 42 -12.20 -8.38 -0.82
N VAL A 43 -11.86 -7.53 0.10
CA VAL A 43 -10.47 -7.32 0.51
C VAL A 43 -10.09 -8.46 1.45
N ILE A 44 -9.41 -9.46 0.94
CA ILE A 44 -9.02 -10.64 1.73
C ILE A 44 -7.68 -10.49 2.42
N ALA A 45 -6.86 -9.55 1.97
CA ALA A 45 -5.59 -9.19 2.59
C ALA A 45 -5.40 -7.68 2.53
N LEU A 46 -4.72 -7.12 3.51
CA LEU A 46 -4.33 -5.72 3.53
C LEU A 46 -2.96 -5.53 4.19
N ALA A 47 -2.20 -4.54 3.72
CA ALA A 47 -0.98 -4.08 4.34
C ALA A 47 -1.28 -2.78 5.11
N ASN A 48 -1.15 -2.85 6.43
CA ASN A 48 -1.18 -1.68 7.29
C ASN A 48 0.19 -1.02 7.28
N ILE A 49 0.24 0.20 6.78
CA ILE A 49 1.48 0.96 6.63
C ILE A 49 1.60 1.93 7.81
N SER A 50 2.71 1.85 8.51
CA SER A 50 3.01 2.75 9.62
C SER A 50 3.98 3.84 9.18
N THR A 51 3.70 5.06 9.59
CA THR A 51 4.50 6.25 9.25
C THR A 51 5.58 6.57 10.28
N ASN A 52 5.49 5.95 11.47
CA ASN A 52 6.46 6.07 12.55
C ASN A 52 6.32 4.90 13.54
N LEU A 53 7.26 4.84 14.50
CA LEU A 53 7.33 3.77 15.50
C LEU A 53 6.11 3.74 16.44
N TYR A 54 5.56 4.89 16.79
CA TYR A 54 4.40 4.96 17.69
C TYR A 54 3.14 4.42 17.00
N ASP A 55 2.91 4.83 15.77
CA ASP A 55 1.80 4.34 14.94
C ASP A 55 1.89 2.82 14.77
N PHE A 56 3.08 2.31 14.45
CA PHE A 56 3.31 0.87 14.35
C PHE A 56 2.96 0.15 15.66
N ALA A 57 3.57 0.54 16.78
CA ALA A 57 3.37 -0.14 18.06
C ALA A 57 1.88 -0.16 18.48
N SER A 58 1.19 0.95 18.26
CA SER A 58 -0.22 1.11 18.58
C SER A 58 -1.11 0.18 17.72
N CYS A 59 -0.94 0.20 16.40
CA CYS A 59 -1.77 -0.57 15.50
C CYS A 59 -1.42 -2.06 15.51
N TYR A 60 -0.14 -2.41 15.51
CA TYR A 60 0.34 -3.80 15.51
C TYR A 60 -0.21 -4.59 16.69
N LYS A 61 -0.19 -4.01 17.90
CA LYS A 61 -0.75 -4.65 19.10
C LYS A 61 -2.20 -5.11 18.92
N ASN A 62 -2.98 -4.34 18.17
CA ASN A 62 -4.41 -4.57 17.98
C ASN A 62 -4.73 -5.52 16.83
N THR A 63 -3.83 -5.62 15.84
CA THR A 63 -4.15 -6.24 14.55
C THR A 63 -3.25 -7.41 14.17
N LYS A 64 -2.12 -7.64 14.87
CA LYS A 64 -1.16 -8.70 14.56
C LYS A 64 -1.72 -10.11 14.48
N ASN A 65 -2.80 -10.38 15.24
CA ASN A 65 -3.44 -11.70 15.26
C ASN A 65 -4.64 -11.80 14.29
N ILE A 66 -4.92 -10.74 13.53
CA ILE A 66 -6.03 -10.76 12.57
C ILE A 66 -5.50 -11.39 11.27
N PRO A 67 -6.03 -12.52 10.83
CA PRO A 67 -5.55 -13.18 9.63
C PRO A 67 -5.54 -12.26 8.40
N ASN A 68 -4.48 -12.37 7.59
CA ASN A 68 -4.27 -11.61 6.36
C ASN A 68 -4.17 -10.08 6.55
N VAL A 69 -3.88 -9.66 7.78
CA VAL A 69 -3.43 -8.29 8.06
C VAL A 69 -1.92 -8.32 8.20
N PHE A 70 -1.25 -7.72 7.25
CA PHE A 70 0.20 -7.59 7.22
C PHE A 70 0.59 -6.18 7.63
N HIS A 71 1.85 -6.00 7.99
CA HIS A 71 2.37 -4.70 8.45
C HIS A 71 3.63 -4.33 7.70
N THR A 72 3.83 -3.04 7.49
CA THR A 72 5.13 -2.48 7.20
C THR A 72 5.49 -1.46 8.28
N ILE A 73 6.76 -1.33 8.54
CA ILE A 73 7.28 -0.34 9.47
C ILE A 73 8.42 0.44 8.82
N GLY A 74 8.33 1.74 8.93
CA GLY A 74 9.32 2.71 8.50
C GLY A 74 9.03 4.05 9.15
N LEU A 75 9.87 5.00 8.91
CA LEU A 75 9.69 6.37 9.34
C LEU A 75 9.56 7.25 8.09
N SER A 76 8.38 7.81 7.90
CA SER A 76 8.09 8.67 6.75
C SER A 76 8.92 9.96 6.80
N PRO A 77 9.02 10.72 5.70
CA PRO A 77 9.74 11.98 5.68
C PRO A 77 9.30 12.97 6.77
N SER A 78 8.08 12.88 7.28
CA SER A 78 7.59 13.74 8.37
C SER A 78 8.36 13.58 9.69
N GLU A 79 9.01 12.44 9.88
CA GLU A 79 9.72 12.10 11.11
C GLU A 79 11.20 12.53 11.10
N VAL A 80 11.73 13.02 9.98
CA VAL A 80 13.17 13.32 9.80
C VAL A 80 13.74 14.25 10.85
N MET A 81 12.96 15.21 11.36
CA MET A 81 13.39 16.17 12.36
C MET A 81 13.34 15.62 13.81
N ASN A 82 12.55 14.57 14.03
CA ASN A 82 12.37 13.97 15.34
C ASN A 82 12.01 12.48 15.26
N PRO A 83 12.91 11.64 14.73
CA PRO A 83 12.62 10.21 14.51
C PRO A 83 12.50 9.40 15.80
N GLY A 84 12.78 10.04 16.93
CA GLY A 84 12.88 9.39 18.22
C GLY A 84 14.31 8.89 18.53
N LYS A 85 14.61 8.80 19.82
CA LYS A 85 15.89 8.22 20.24
C LYS A 85 15.88 6.72 19.95
N ASP A 86 17.00 6.18 19.51
CA ASP A 86 17.19 4.75 19.22
C ASP A 86 16.22 4.20 18.15
N TRP A 87 15.84 5.05 17.16
CA TRP A 87 14.89 4.65 16.13
C TRP A 87 15.42 3.56 15.19
N GLU A 88 16.74 3.59 14.90
CA GLU A 88 17.38 2.60 14.02
C GLU A 88 17.35 1.22 14.68
N GLU A 89 17.72 1.13 15.97
CA GLU A 89 17.69 -0.11 16.73
C GLU A 89 16.27 -0.68 16.87
N LYS A 90 15.28 0.18 17.12
CA LYS A 90 13.89 -0.25 17.24
C LYS A 90 13.34 -0.71 15.89
N LEU A 91 13.64 0.01 14.81
CA LEU A 91 13.24 -0.40 13.48
C LEU A 91 13.85 -1.77 13.14
N ASP A 92 15.15 -1.94 13.37
CA ASP A 92 15.88 -3.18 13.16
C ASP A 92 15.28 -4.37 13.96
N GLU A 93 14.92 -4.13 15.23
CA GLU A 93 14.27 -5.14 16.08
C GLU A 93 12.88 -5.52 15.57
N TRP A 94 12.03 -4.51 15.28
CA TRP A 94 10.61 -4.74 15.01
C TRP A 94 10.34 -5.26 13.60
N LEU A 95 11.27 -5.13 12.68
CA LEU A 95 11.21 -5.79 11.38
C LEU A 95 11.21 -7.32 11.46
N ASN A 96 11.64 -7.89 12.60
CA ASN A 96 11.56 -9.34 12.84
C ASN A 96 10.22 -9.81 13.43
N TYR A 97 9.27 -8.90 13.63
CA TYR A 97 7.96 -9.26 14.16
C TYR A 97 7.12 -10.01 13.13
N GLU A 98 6.26 -10.91 13.62
CA GLU A 98 5.37 -11.70 12.78
C GLU A 98 4.47 -10.80 11.90
N ASN A 99 4.22 -11.21 10.67
CA ASN A 99 3.43 -10.45 9.69
C ASN A 99 3.97 -9.07 9.31
N VAL A 100 5.23 -8.75 9.64
CA VAL A 100 5.92 -7.59 9.08
C VAL A 100 6.55 -8.01 7.76
N ILE A 101 6.09 -7.38 6.66
CA ILE A 101 6.37 -7.81 5.28
C ILE A 101 7.13 -6.77 4.44
N GLY A 102 7.56 -5.67 5.03
CA GLY A 102 8.28 -4.63 4.28
C GLY A 102 8.73 -3.48 5.15
N VAL A 103 9.66 -2.69 4.63
CA VAL A 103 10.15 -1.45 5.24
C VAL A 103 9.44 -0.27 4.59
N GLY A 104 8.66 0.44 5.36
CA GLY A 104 7.88 1.58 4.87
C GLY A 104 6.74 1.98 5.81
N GLU A 105 6.32 3.20 5.65
CA GLU A 105 6.55 4.14 4.55
C GLU A 105 7.87 4.89 4.74
N ILE A 106 8.72 4.90 3.70
CA ILE A 106 10.00 5.61 3.67
C ILE A 106 10.12 6.41 2.37
N GLY A 107 10.96 7.44 2.32
CA GLY A 107 11.15 8.15 1.06
C GLY A 107 11.41 9.65 1.22
N LEU A 108 10.91 10.43 0.24
CA LEU A 108 11.17 11.86 0.12
C LEU A 108 9.88 12.65 -0.10
N ASP A 109 9.75 13.78 0.59
CA ASP A 109 8.65 14.74 0.42
C ASP A 109 9.20 16.19 0.43
N TYR A 110 9.27 16.80 -0.74
CA TYR A 110 9.73 18.19 -0.87
C TYR A 110 8.59 19.20 -0.90
N HIS A 111 7.36 18.72 -0.95
CA HIS A 111 6.17 19.56 -0.87
C HIS A 111 5.93 20.06 0.56
N HIS A 112 5.94 19.15 1.51
CA HIS A 112 5.87 19.46 2.92
C HIS A 112 7.31 19.71 3.43
N LYS A 113 7.56 20.80 4.06
CA LYS A 113 8.91 21.20 4.51
C LYS A 113 9.34 20.43 5.77
N TYR A 114 9.46 19.10 5.67
CA TYR A 114 9.92 18.22 6.74
C TYR A 114 11.46 18.22 6.80
N GLY A 115 12.05 19.23 7.45
CA GLY A 115 13.51 19.40 7.44
C GLY A 115 14.06 19.86 6.08
N ASN A 116 15.36 19.78 5.92
CA ASN A 116 16.00 20.09 4.64
C ASN A 116 16.13 18.83 3.75
N LYS A 117 16.44 19.05 2.47
CA LYS A 117 16.56 17.99 1.47
C LYS A 117 17.62 16.94 1.83
N ASN A 118 18.79 17.38 2.31
CA ASN A 118 19.88 16.47 2.62
C ASN A 118 19.56 15.58 3.83
N ASP A 119 18.87 16.13 4.83
CA ASP A 119 18.43 15.35 5.99
C ASP A 119 17.45 14.25 5.56
N GLN A 120 16.49 14.56 4.66
CA GLN A 120 15.57 13.55 4.14
C GLN A 120 16.29 12.47 3.32
N ILE A 121 17.28 12.85 2.50
CA ILE A 121 18.07 11.91 1.70
C ILE A 121 18.85 10.97 2.60
N GLU A 122 19.56 11.50 3.60
CA GLU A 122 20.32 10.68 4.55
C GLU A 122 19.42 9.72 5.32
N PHE A 123 18.28 10.22 5.79
CA PHE A 123 17.29 9.45 6.52
C PHE A 123 16.68 8.31 5.67
N PHE A 124 16.39 8.60 4.40
CA PHE A 124 15.90 7.60 3.46
C PHE A 124 16.96 6.52 3.17
N ILE A 125 18.21 6.92 2.91
CA ILE A 125 19.32 6.00 2.65
C ILE A 125 19.55 5.03 3.82
N LYS A 126 19.52 5.52 5.06
CA LYS A 126 19.67 4.65 6.25
C LYS A 126 18.56 3.58 6.30
N GLN A 127 17.33 3.93 5.97
CA GLN A 127 16.24 2.98 5.97
C GLN A 127 16.30 1.99 4.80
N LEU A 128 16.84 2.39 3.63
CA LEU A 128 17.17 1.46 2.55
C LEU A 128 18.22 0.43 2.98
N ASP A 129 19.24 0.85 3.74
CA ASP A 129 20.27 -0.07 4.28
C ASP A 129 19.67 -1.08 5.25
N ILE A 130 18.75 -0.64 6.10
CA ILE A 130 18.03 -1.53 7.01
C ILE A 130 17.15 -2.51 6.22
N ALA A 131 16.44 -2.06 5.20
CA ALA A 131 15.62 -2.93 4.35
C ALA A 131 16.47 -4.00 3.65
N GLU A 132 17.63 -3.63 3.12
CA GLU A 132 18.57 -4.56 2.50
C GLU A 132 19.08 -5.61 3.48
N LYS A 133 19.46 -5.19 4.70
CA LYS A 133 19.89 -6.09 5.79
C LYS A 133 18.84 -7.15 6.14
N HIS A 134 17.57 -6.76 6.14
CA HIS A 134 16.44 -7.65 6.46
C HIS A 134 15.88 -8.41 5.26
N GLU A 135 16.42 -8.18 4.07
CA GLU A 135 15.91 -8.77 2.83
C GLU A 135 14.41 -8.54 2.63
N LEU A 136 13.92 -7.32 2.91
CA LEU A 136 12.53 -6.93 2.79
C LEU A 136 12.31 -5.93 1.65
N PRO A 137 11.15 -5.97 0.96
CA PRO A 137 10.78 -4.96 -0.01
C PRO A 137 10.50 -3.62 0.69
N VAL A 138 10.64 -2.52 -0.07
CA VAL A 138 10.39 -1.17 0.43
C VAL A 138 9.06 -0.61 -0.04
N VAL A 139 8.39 0.18 0.81
CA VAL A 139 7.21 0.98 0.44
C VAL A 139 7.62 2.44 0.40
N LEU A 140 7.63 3.00 -0.81
CA LEU A 140 8.24 4.28 -1.14
C LEU A 140 7.21 5.40 -1.22
N HIS A 141 7.47 6.47 -0.50
CA HIS A 141 6.79 7.75 -0.60
C HIS A 141 7.60 8.71 -1.48
N ASN A 142 6.97 9.28 -2.50
CA ASN A 142 7.58 10.29 -3.35
C ASN A 142 6.63 11.46 -3.59
N ARG A 143 7.02 12.64 -3.12
CA ARG A 143 6.26 13.85 -3.40
C ARG A 143 7.18 15.00 -3.81
N GLU A 144 7.09 15.41 -5.07
CA GLU A 144 7.92 16.47 -5.67
C GLU A 144 9.43 16.22 -5.55
N ALA A 145 9.86 14.94 -5.43
CA ALA A 145 11.24 14.50 -5.18
C ALA A 145 11.73 13.42 -6.16
N GLY A 146 11.04 13.26 -7.29
CA GLY A 146 11.24 12.14 -8.20
C GLY A 146 12.66 12.00 -8.76
N GLU A 147 13.35 13.09 -9.08
CA GLU A 147 14.73 13.03 -9.61
C GLU A 147 15.69 12.44 -8.57
N ASP A 148 15.69 12.99 -7.35
CA ASP A 148 16.59 12.51 -6.31
C ASP A 148 16.26 11.08 -5.88
N MET A 149 14.98 10.74 -5.77
CA MET A 149 14.57 9.38 -5.46
C MET A 149 15.08 8.39 -6.51
N LEU A 150 14.93 8.73 -7.78
CA LEU A 150 15.40 7.87 -8.87
C LEU A 150 16.92 7.71 -8.85
N ASP A 151 17.68 8.77 -8.59
CA ASP A 151 19.14 8.72 -8.55
C ASP A 151 19.64 7.92 -7.33
N ILE A 152 18.99 8.05 -6.17
CA ILE A 152 19.28 7.22 -5.00
C ILE A 152 19.00 5.75 -5.30
N LEU A 153 17.83 5.43 -5.85
CA LEU A 153 17.46 4.03 -6.12
C LEU A 153 18.30 3.39 -7.23
N LYS A 154 18.82 4.15 -8.19
CA LYS A 154 19.81 3.63 -9.17
C LYS A 154 21.14 3.27 -8.52
N SER A 155 21.59 4.07 -7.54
CA SER A 155 22.84 3.82 -6.83
C SER A 155 22.70 2.75 -5.75
N LYS A 156 21.49 2.59 -5.21
CA LYS A 156 21.15 1.70 -4.10
C LYS A 156 19.80 1.03 -4.36
N THR A 157 19.78 0.17 -5.41
CA THR A 157 18.57 -0.56 -5.80
C THR A 157 18.23 -1.60 -4.73
N PRO A 158 17.01 -1.57 -4.14
CA PRO A 158 16.60 -2.58 -3.17
C PRO A 158 16.59 -3.98 -3.80
N SER A 159 17.31 -4.95 -3.23
CA SER A 159 17.43 -6.31 -3.79
C SER A 159 16.09 -7.06 -3.82
N LYS A 160 15.17 -6.71 -2.93
CA LYS A 160 13.81 -7.25 -2.89
C LYS A 160 12.78 -6.37 -3.60
N GLY A 161 13.24 -5.36 -4.37
CA GLY A 161 12.35 -4.43 -5.04
C GLY A 161 11.51 -3.60 -4.07
N GLY A 162 10.34 -3.18 -4.51
CA GLY A 162 9.46 -2.38 -3.66
C GLY A 162 8.20 -1.90 -4.36
N ILE A 163 7.51 -0.99 -3.70
CA ILE A 163 6.25 -0.41 -4.14
C ILE A 163 6.37 1.11 -4.07
N LEU A 164 6.19 1.80 -5.19
CA LEU A 164 5.97 3.23 -5.18
C LEU A 164 4.48 3.48 -4.99
N HIS A 165 4.12 3.82 -3.75
CA HIS A 165 2.72 4.03 -3.38
C HIS A 165 2.19 5.36 -3.92
N CYS A 166 0.88 5.47 -4.03
CA CYS A 166 0.16 6.70 -4.40
C CYS A 166 0.77 7.43 -5.61
N PHE A 167 1.10 6.66 -6.66
CA PHE A 167 1.85 7.17 -7.81
C PHE A 167 1.23 8.43 -8.40
N SER A 168 2.06 9.44 -8.66
CA SER A 168 1.63 10.76 -9.16
C SER A 168 2.50 11.31 -10.30
N GLU A 169 3.55 10.60 -10.70
CA GLU A 169 4.50 10.99 -11.72
C GLU A 169 4.03 10.65 -13.16
N ASN A 170 4.87 10.87 -14.15
CA ASN A 170 4.58 10.56 -15.55
C ASN A 170 4.99 9.13 -15.95
N SER A 171 4.66 8.75 -17.21
CA SER A 171 4.94 7.40 -17.71
C SER A 171 6.43 7.08 -17.82
N ASP A 172 7.27 8.04 -18.21
CA ASP A 172 8.72 7.85 -18.29
C ASP A 172 9.32 7.51 -16.92
N TYR A 173 8.87 8.22 -15.90
CA TYR A 173 9.26 7.92 -14.51
C TYR A 173 8.77 6.55 -14.05
N ALA A 174 7.54 6.18 -14.38
CA ALA A 174 7.00 4.86 -14.05
C ALA A 174 7.84 3.73 -14.65
N TYR A 175 8.23 3.83 -15.94
CA TYR A 175 9.09 2.83 -16.57
C TYR A 175 10.46 2.74 -15.90
N LYS A 176 11.10 3.87 -15.57
CA LYS A 176 12.38 3.88 -14.84
C LYS A 176 12.29 3.19 -13.48
N MET A 177 11.20 3.39 -12.75
CA MET A 177 10.97 2.70 -11.48
C MET A 177 10.74 1.20 -11.67
N ILE A 178 9.98 0.82 -12.70
CA ILE A 178 9.74 -0.59 -13.05
C ILE A 178 11.06 -1.30 -13.40
N ASP A 179 11.95 -0.65 -14.15
CA ASP A 179 13.28 -1.19 -14.49
C ASP A 179 14.16 -1.43 -13.25
N LEU A 180 13.88 -0.76 -12.14
CA LEU A 180 14.51 -0.97 -10.82
C LEU A 180 13.77 -2.01 -9.96
N GLY A 181 12.77 -2.71 -10.49
CA GLY A 181 12.00 -3.70 -9.75
C GLY A 181 10.92 -3.12 -8.83
N ILE A 182 10.53 -1.86 -9.05
CA ILE A 182 9.53 -1.17 -8.24
C ILE A 182 8.15 -1.28 -8.91
N TYR A 183 7.16 -1.76 -8.15
CA TYR A 183 5.76 -1.77 -8.55
C TYR A 183 5.15 -0.37 -8.44
N ILE A 184 4.18 -0.08 -9.30
CA ILE A 184 3.47 1.19 -9.35
C ILE A 184 2.07 1.01 -8.77
N SER A 185 1.79 1.65 -7.64
CA SER A 185 0.50 1.52 -6.96
C SER A 185 -0.39 2.75 -7.18
N PHE A 186 -1.66 2.49 -7.49
CA PHE A 186 -2.66 3.52 -7.74
C PHE A 186 -3.71 3.53 -6.63
N ALA A 187 -3.92 4.71 -6.03
CA ALA A 187 -4.94 4.95 -5.02
C ALA A 187 -6.25 5.48 -5.62
N GLY A 188 -7.18 5.89 -4.76
CA GLY A 188 -8.48 6.42 -5.15
C GLY A 188 -8.43 7.67 -6.03
N ASN A 189 -7.32 8.44 -6.01
CA ASN A 189 -7.08 9.58 -6.89
C ASN A 189 -7.09 9.21 -8.38
N LEU A 190 -6.80 7.96 -8.73
CA LEU A 190 -6.95 7.45 -10.09
C LEU A 190 -8.37 7.68 -10.62
N THR A 191 -9.39 7.66 -9.75
CA THR A 191 -10.80 7.84 -10.14
C THR A 191 -11.19 9.30 -10.40
N PHE A 192 -10.31 10.27 -10.14
CA PHE A 192 -10.62 11.69 -10.30
C PHE A 192 -10.64 12.09 -11.77
N HIS A 193 -11.66 12.87 -12.16
CA HIS A 193 -11.85 13.26 -13.57
C HIS A 193 -10.68 14.04 -14.16
N ASN A 194 -9.97 14.82 -13.35
CA ASN A 194 -8.83 15.63 -13.75
C ASN A 194 -7.48 14.91 -13.67
N ALA A 195 -7.45 13.65 -13.25
CA ALA A 195 -6.22 12.86 -13.13
C ALA A 195 -5.74 12.29 -14.49
N THR A 196 -5.76 13.09 -15.54
CA THR A 196 -5.51 12.66 -16.93
C THR A 196 -4.12 12.05 -17.13
N ASN A 197 -3.09 12.57 -16.44
CA ASN A 197 -1.75 12.00 -16.46
C ASN A 197 -1.77 10.57 -15.88
N LEU A 198 -2.36 10.39 -14.69
CA LEU A 198 -2.48 9.05 -14.06
C LEU A 198 -3.26 8.08 -14.93
N HIS A 199 -4.33 8.55 -15.60
CA HIS A 199 -5.08 7.70 -16.54
C HIS A 199 -4.19 7.22 -17.69
N THR A 200 -3.30 8.06 -18.19
CA THR A 200 -2.35 7.70 -19.26
C THR A 200 -1.35 6.68 -18.75
N VAL A 201 -0.74 6.91 -17.59
CA VAL A 201 0.19 5.97 -16.97
C VAL A 201 -0.49 4.63 -16.73
N ALA A 202 -1.60 4.63 -16.00
CA ALA A 202 -2.34 3.41 -15.64
C ALA A 202 -2.83 2.61 -16.85
N ARG A 203 -3.02 3.24 -18.01
CA ARG A 203 -3.37 2.58 -19.27
C ARG A 203 -2.18 1.90 -19.95
N ASN A 204 -0.98 2.47 -19.84
CA ASN A 204 0.14 2.13 -20.73
C ASN A 204 1.22 1.27 -20.08
N ILE A 205 1.51 1.41 -18.78
CA ILE A 205 2.57 0.62 -18.12
C ILE A 205 2.23 -0.88 -18.10
N PRO A 206 3.21 -1.78 -18.02
CA PRO A 206 2.98 -3.21 -17.95
C PRO A 206 2.04 -3.61 -16.82
N LEU A 207 1.07 -4.45 -17.11
CA LEU A 207 0.01 -4.81 -16.17
C LEU A 207 0.55 -5.59 -14.96
N GLU A 208 1.60 -6.35 -15.17
CA GLU A 208 2.31 -7.14 -14.15
C GLU A 208 3.02 -6.30 -13.10
N ASN A 209 3.20 -5.00 -13.34
CA ASN A 209 3.85 -4.05 -12.43
C ASN A 209 2.87 -3.10 -11.75
N ILE A 210 1.55 -3.32 -11.92
CA ILE A 210 0.51 -2.49 -11.33
C ILE A 210 0.00 -3.09 -10.03
N LEU A 211 -0.18 -2.23 -9.03
CA LEU A 211 -0.91 -2.49 -7.81
C LEU A 211 -2.05 -1.48 -7.63
N ILE A 212 -2.96 -1.78 -6.73
CA ILE A 212 -3.98 -0.84 -6.24
C ILE A 212 -3.98 -0.81 -4.73
N GLU A 213 -4.33 0.34 -4.20
CA GLU A 213 -4.39 0.61 -2.77
C GLU A 213 -5.54 1.57 -2.45
N THR A 214 -5.82 1.75 -1.16
CA THR A 214 -6.71 2.84 -0.75
C THR A 214 -5.96 4.09 -0.32
N ASP A 215 -4.81 3.97 0.28
CA ASP A 215 -4.15 5.03 1.05
C ASP A 215 -5.11 5.63 2.11
N SER A 216 -6.01 4.78 2.65
CA SER A 216 -7.00 5.25 3.62
C SER A 216 -6.32 5.69 4.94
N PRO A 217 -6.74 6.82 5.51
CA PRO A 217 -7.99 7.57 5.33
C PRO A 217 -7.98 8.62 4.21
N PHE A 218 -6.94 8.70 3.40
CA PHE A 218 -6.75 9.72 2.36
C PHE A 218 -7.36 9.29 1.01
N LEU A 219 -7.36 10.20 0.04
CA LEU A 219 -7.61 9.94 -1.39
C LEU A 219 -8.91 9.16 -1.71
N THR A 220 -10.00 9.48 -1.01
CA THR A 220 -11.30 8.84 -1.22
C THR A 220 -11.68 8.83 -2.71
N PRO A 221 -12.02 7.67 -3.29
CA PRO A 221 -12.44 7.56 -4.68
C PRO A 221 -13.64 8.48 -5.01
N ASN A 222 -13.74 8.89 -6.27
CA ASN A 222 -14.72 9.88 -6.71
C ASN A 222 -16.18 9.51 -6.34
N ALA A 223 -16.53 8.22 -6.35
CA ALA A 223 -17.86 7.75 -5.96
C ALA A 223 -18.23 8.04 -4.50
N TYR A 224 -17.23 8.26 -3.66
CA TYR A 224 -17.39 8.52 -2.21
C TYR A 224 -16.78 9.86 -1.77
N ARG A 225 -16.54 10.79 -2.70
CA ARG A 225 -15.98 12.12 -2.36
C ARG A 225 -16.72 12.79 -1.22
N GLY A 226 -15.94 13.43 -0.31
CA GLY A 226 -16.46 14.07 0.90
C GLY A 226 -16.64 13.11 2.09
N LYS A 227 -16.44 11.80 1.92
CA LYS A 227 -16.35 10.84 3.01
C LYS A 227 -14.88 10.53 3.33
N ARG A 228 -14.60 10.07 4.54
CA ARG A 228 -13.30 9.51 4.91
C ARG A 228 -13.08 8.22 4.14
N ASN A 229 -11.90 8.03 3.56
CA ASN A 229 -11.58 6.80 2.82
C ASN A 229 -11.48 5.60 3.77
N ARG A 230 -11.74 4.40 3.24
CA ARG A 230 -11.69 3.12 3.98
C ARG A 230 -11.23 2.00 3.04
N PRO A 231 -10.60 0.93 3.56
CA PRO A 231 -10.09 -0.17 2.76
C PRO A 231 -11.12 -0.76 1.79
N VAL A 232 -12.39 -0.86 2.18
CA VAL A 232 -13.47 -1.38 1.33
C VAL A 232 -13.69 -0.56 0.04
N PHE A 233 -13.30 0.71 0.01
CA PHE A 233 -13.51 1.59 -1.17
C PHE A 233 -12.51 1.33 -2.30
N ILE A 234 -11.49 0.49 -2.10
CA ILE A 234 -10.56 0.03 -3.15
C ILE A 234 -11.28 -0.55 -4.36
N VAL A 235 -12.47 -1.07 -4.16
CA VAL A 235 -13.34 -1.62 -5.21
C VAL A 235 -13.61 -0.59 -6.31
N GLU A 236 -13.70 0.68 -6.00
CA GLU A 236 -13.92 1.74 -6.99
C GLU A 236 -12.67 2.02 -7.82
N THR A 237 -11.48 1.95 -7.21
CA THR A 237 -10.20 2.03 -7.92
C THR A 237 -10.05 0.85 -8.89
N LEU A 238 -10.37 -0.37 -8.44
CA LEU A 238 -10.37 -1.58 -9.29
C LEU A 238 -11.31 -1.44 -10.49
N LYS A 239 -12.57 -1.02 -10.26
CA LYS A 239 -13.57 -0.82 -11.34
C LYS A 239 -13.09 0.21 -12.37
N PHE A 240 -12.53 1.31 -11.88
CA PHE A 240 -12.05 2.39 -12.73
C PHE A 240 -10.86 1.94 -13.58
N LEU A 241 -9.89 1.25 -12.98
CA LEU A 241 -8.73 0.71 -13.68
C LEU A 241 -9.15 -0.34 -14.73
N ALA A 242 -10.11 -1.21 -14.41
CA ALA A 242 -10.66 -2.18 -15.36
C ALA A 242 -11.27 -1.49 -16.58
N LYS A 243 -12.02 -0.40 -16.37
CA LYS A 243 -12.56 0.43 -17.45
C LYS A 243 -11.44 1.08 -18.27
N LEU A 244 -10.41 1.65 -17.65
CA LEU A 244 -9.25 2.23 -18.35
C LEU A 244 -8.53 1.22 -19.24
N ARG A 245 -8.38 0.00 -18.75
CA ARG A 245 -7.70 -1.11 -19.42
C ARG A 245 -8.59 -1.88 -20.41
N ASN A 246 -9.87 -1.52 -20.50
CA ASN A 246 -10.86 -2.25 -21.30
C ASN A 246 -10.84 -3.76 -21.01
N MET A 247 -10.86 -4.12 -19.73
CA MET A 247 -10.72 -5.49 -19.22
C MET A 247 -11.88 -5.87 -18.31
N PRO A 248 -12.30 -7.16 -18.27
CA PRO A 248 -13.21 -7.63 -17.22
C PRO A 248 -12.61 -7.43 -15.83
N VAL A 249 -13.41 -6.89 -14.91
CA VAL A 249 -12.99 -6.57 -13.54
C VAL A 249 -12.41 -7.80 -12.82
N GLU A 250 -13.02 -8.97 -13.02
CA GLU A 250 -12.56 -10.25 -12.43
C GLU A 250 -11.16 -10.65 -12.89
N LYS A 251 -10.90 -10.51 -14.19
CA LYS A 251 -9.59 -10.80 -14.77
C LYS A 251 -8.53 -9.87 -14.20
N LEU A 252 -8.85 -8.57 -14.13
CA LEU A 252 -7.95 -7.58 -13.56
C LEU A 252 -7.70 -7.85 -12.08
N ALA A 253 -8.76 -8.11 -11.28
CA ALA A 253 -8.63 -8.41 -9.85
C ALA A 253 -7.64 -9.57 -9.59
N ASN A 254 -7.75 -10.65 -10.36
CA ASN A 254 -6.84 -11.80 -10.22
C ASN A 254 -5.38 -11.44 -10.53
N ILE A 255 -5.14 -10.62 -11.55
CA ILE A 255 -3.79 -10.18 -11.92
C ILE A 255 -3.21 -9.28 -10.80
N LEU A 256 -3.97 -8.27 -10.36
CA LEU A 256 -3.52 -7.35 -9.33
C LEU A 256 -3.29 -8.06 -7.99
N PHE A 257 -4.13 -9.01 -7.65
CA PHE A 257 -3.94 -9.83 -6.46
C PHE A 257 -2.63 -10.64 -6.51
N ALA A 258 -2.35 -11.27 -7.65
CA ALA A 258 -1.08 -12.00 -7.86
C ALA A 258 0.13 -11.06 -7.83
N ASN A 259 0.02 -9.85 -8.39
CA ASN A 259 1.06 -8.83 -8.33
C ASN A 259 1.32 -8.41 -6.88
N SER A 260 0.25 -8.20 -6.08
CA SER A 260 0.37 -7.81 -4.67
C SER A 260 1.14 -8.83 -3.85
N LEU A 261 0.85 -10.12 -4.06
CA LEU A 261 1.62 -11.19 -3.41
C LEU A 261 3.10 -11.17 -3.80
N LYS A 262 3.39 -10.99 -5.10
CA LYS A 262 4.78 -10.91 -5.59
C LYS A 262 5.52 -9.69 -5.03
N ALA A 263 4.86 -8.53 -5.00
CA ALA A 263 5.46 -7.28 -4.53
C ALA A 263 5.90 -7.34 -3.05
N TYR A 264 5.17 -8.12 -2.25
CA TYR A 264 5.48 -8.38 -0.84
C TYR A 264 6.16 -9.72 -0.57
N HIS A 265 6.60 -10.44 -1.63
CA HIS A 265 7.21 -11.77 -1.52
C HIS A 265 6.36 -12.78 -0.75
N LEU A 266 5.03 -12.65 -0.82
CA LEU A 266 4.07 -13.56 -0.23
C LEU A 266 3.62 -14.62 -1.25
N SER A 267 3.17 -15.75 -0.73
CA SER A 267 2.54 -16.83 -1.47
C SER A 267 1.08 -17.05 -1.01
N LEU A 268 0.34 -17.88 -1.73
CA LEU A 268 -1.02 -18.23 -1.31
C LEU A 268 -1.04 -18.99 0.01
N SER A 269 0.03 -19.70 0.37
CA SER A 269 0.15 -20.42 1.64
C SER A 269 0.30 -19.51 2.86
N ASP A 270 0.69 -18.26 2.65
CA ASP A 270 0.81 -17.25 3.72
C ASP A 270 -0.54 -16.62 4.08
N LEU A 271 -1.59 -16.96 3.30
CA LEU A 271 -2.95 -16.48 3.54
C LEU A 271 -3.81 -17.53 4.23
N VAL A 272 -4.56 -17.07 5.22
CA VAL A 272 -5.62 -17.87 5.84
C VAL A 272 -6.89 -17.74 5.02
N TYR A 273 -7.38 -18.85 4.47
CA TYR A 273 -8.66 -18.91 3.77
C TYR A 273 -9.75 -19.37 4.75
N TYR A 274 -10.76 -18.55 4.96
CA TYR A 274 -12.00 -18.98 5.58
C TYR A 274 -12.87 -19.63 4.50
N ASP A 275 -13.15 -20.92 4.68
CA ASP A 275 -14.13 -21.60 3.84
C ASP A 275 -15.53 -21.12 4.26
N ASN A 276 -16.10 -20.19 3.49
CA ASN A 276 -17.45 -19.66 3.75
C ASN A 276 -18.57 -20.69 3.42
N THR A 277 -18.23 -21.98 3.30
CA THR A 277 -19.20 -23.05 3.02
C THR A 277 -19.80 -23.70 4.26
N ALA A 278 -19.45 -23.23 5.47
CA ALA A 278 -19.85 -23.88 6.73
C ALA A 278 -21.06 -23.22 7.44
N GLU A 279 -21.89 -22.41 6.75
CA GLU A 279 -23.15 -21.91 7.35
C GLU A 279 -24.34 -22.20 6.43
N SER A 280 -24.68 -23.48 6.25
CA SER A 280 -25.99 -23.88 5.70
C SER A 280 -26.49 -25.24 6.15
N ASP A 281 -26.06 -25.74 7.32
CA ASP A 281 -26.68 -26.93 7.91
C ASP A 281 -26.84 -26.75 9.42
N GLU A 282 -27.80 -25.92 9.85
CA GLU A 282 -28.53 -26.06 11.11
C GLU A 282 -29.91 -25.40 10.93
N GLU A 283 -30.87 -26.20 10.52
CA GLU A 283 -32.27 -26.06 10.86
C GLU A 283 -32.61 -26.92 12.09
#